data_ac3a9e32be5c2c15be328275a05725e5
#
_entry.id   ac3a9e32be5c2c15be328275a05725e5
#
_cell.length_a   1.000
_cell.length_b   1.000
_cell.length_c   1.000
_cell.angle_alpha   90.00
_cell.angle_beta   90.00
_cell.angle_gamma   90.00
#
_symmetry.space_group_name_H-M   'P 1'
#
loop_
_entity.id
_entity.type
_entity.pdbx_description
1 polymer ?
#
loop_
_entity_poly.entity_id
_entity_poly.type
_entity_poly.pdbx_seq_one_letter_code
_entity_poly.pdbx_strand_id
1 'polypeptide(L)'
;WLKVRGSIQEDTFVRDLVMNAQDIIEVKHAPRKDYAPDDEKRVELHVHSNMSTMDATNSISDLVAQAGKWGHKAIAITDHGGAQAFPEAHSAGKKAGVKILYGVEANVVDDGVPIAYNDEHVSLNEGTYVVFDVETTGLSAVYDTIIELAAVKMYKGNVIESFDEFIDPGHPLSRTTIDLTGITDEMVRGSKSEEEVLRLFLEFSKDSILVAHNAAFDMGFLNTSYAKYGIPEATNPVIDTLELARYLYPQFKRFGLGVLSKKFGVSLEQHHRAIYDAEATGHLAWIFVKE
;
A
#
# COMPACT_ATOMS: atom_id res chain seq x y z
N TRP A 1 35.97 0.08 -10.88
CA TRP A 1 35.80 0.07 -9.44
C TRP A 1 36.65 1.15 -8.81
N LEU A 2 36.10 1.76 -7.74
CA LEU A 2 36.77 2.81 -7.02
C LEU A 2 36.98 2.34 -5.57
N LYS A 3 38.18 2.62 -5.03
CA LYS A 3 38.45 2.56 -3.60
C LYS A 3 38.48 3.97 -3.07
N VAL A 4 37.59 4.26 -2.13
CA VAL A 4 37.43 5.58 -1.56
C VAL A 4 37.89 5.60 -0.13
N ARG A 5 38.64 6.63 0.25
CA ARG A 5 38.97 6.95 1.63
C ARG A 5 38.33 8.30 1.98
N GLY A 6 37.67 8.36 3.13
CA GLY A 6 37.01 9.56 3.58
C GLY A 6 36.40 9.42 4.97
N SER A 7 35.72 10.43 5.42
CA SER A 7 34.93 10.44 6.65
C SER A 7 33.46 10.21 6.34
N ILE A 8 32.78 9.46 7.18
CA ILE A 8 31.34 9.26 7.11
C ILE A 8 30.69 10.24 8.11
N GLN A 9 29.69 10.95 7.66
CA GLN A 9 28.91 11.87 8.49
C GLN A 9 27.45 11.85 8.06
N GLU A 10 26.57 12.20 8.97
CA GLU A 10 25.17 12.40 8.67
C GLU A 10 24.99 13.72 7.90
N ASP A 11 24.35 13.65 6.75
CA ASP A 11 24.00 14.83 5.95
C ASP A 11 22.56 15.24 6.25
N THR A 12 22.41 16.47 6.73
CA THR A 12 21.09 16.99 7.13
C THR A 12 20.14 17.27 5.97
N PHE A 13 20.67 17.42 4.76
CA PHE A 13 19.88 17.66 3.56
C PHE A 13 19.36 16.32 2.97
N VAL A 14 20.27 15.34 2.84
CA VAL A 14 19.92 14.00 2.32
C VAL A 14 19.25 13.16 3.41
N ARG A 15 19.45 13.50 4.69
CA ARG A 15 18.98 12.75 5.88
C ARG A 15 19.48 11.31 5.91
N ASP A 16 20.73 11.10 5.48
CA ASP A 16 21.37 9.78 5.43
C ASP A 16 22.88 9.95 5.67
N LEU A 17 23.56 8.80 5.88
CA LEU A 17 24.99 8.76 6.02
C LEU A 17 25.67 8.98 4.65
N VAL A 18 26.45 10.04 4.54
CA VAL A 18 27.24 10.34 3.35
C VAL A 18 28.73 10.21 3.63
N MET A 19 29.49 9.78 2.62
CA MET A 19 30.94 9.72 2.67
C MET A 19 31.55 10.97 2.01
N ASN A 20 32.25 11.77 2.80
CA ASN A 20 33.10 12.84 2.27
C ASN A 20 34.43 12.25 1.80
N ALA A 21 34.54 12.05 0.49
CA ALA A 21 35.72 11.44 -0.11
C ALA A 21 36.93 12.40 -0.03
N GLN A 22 38.06 11.90 0.51
CA GLN A 22 39.34 12.57 0.53
C GLN A 22 40.25 12.06 -0.58
N ASP A 23 40.27 10.74 -0.78
CA ASP A 23 41.02 10.10 -1.85
C ASP A 23 40.12 9.12 -2.58
N ILE A 24 40.26 9.12 -3.91
CA ILE A 24 39.57 8.18 -4.79
C ILE A 24 40.61 7.59 -5.74
N ILE A 25 40.75 6.27 -5.76
CA ILE A 25 41.61 5.58 -6.69
C ILE A 25 40.83 4.53 -7.49
N GLU A 26 41.14 4.40 -8.75
CA GLU A 26 40.62 3.32 -9.58
C GLU A 26 41.35 2.02 -9.22
N VAL A 27 40.58 0.95 -9.03
CA VAL A 27 41.11 -0.40 -8.74
C VAL A 27 40.62 -1.39 -9.76
N LYS A 28 41.51 -2.30 -10.18
CA LYS A 28 41.14 -3.42 -11.04
C LYS A 28 40.23 -4.35 -10.27
N HIS A 29 39.12 -4.69 -10.87
CA HIS A 29 38.17 -5.64 -10.32
C HIS A 29 37.95 -6.77 -11.33
N ALA A 30 37.95 -8.03 -10.85
CA ALA A 30 37.61 -9.15 -11.70
C ALA A 30 36.13 -9.07 -12.12
N PRO A 31 35.81 -9.25 -13.39
CA PRO A 31 34.43 -9.23 -13.85
C PRO A 31 33.63 -10.32 -13.14
N ARG A 32 32.40 -10.00 -12.75
CA ARG A 32 31.47 -10.99 -12.18
C ARG A 32 31.22 -12.09 -13.21
N LYS A 33 31.19 -13.34 -12.71
CA LYS A 33 30.87 -14.51 -13.51
C LYS A 33 29.55 -15.09 -13.06
N ASP A 34 28.83 -15.68 -13.97
CA ASP A 34 27.74 -16.59 -13.66
C ASP A 34 28.34 -18.01 -13.54
N TYR A 35 28.25 -18.56 -12.33
CA TYR A 35 28.82 -19.87 -11.99
C TYR A 35 27.83 -21.04 -12.20
N ALA A 36 26.61 -20.76 -12.65
CA ALA A 36 25.67 -21.82 -13.01
C ALA A 36 26.20 -22.67 -14.16
N PRO A 37 26.00 -24.00 -14.17
CA PRO A 37 26.25 -24.83 -15.32
C PRO A 37 25.53 -24.33 -16.56
N ASP A 38 26.07 -24.62 -17.75
CA ASP A 38 25.52 -24.05 -19.00
C ASP A 38 24.10 -24.52 -19.33
N ASP A 39 23.71 -25.69 -18.84
CA ASP A 39 22.37 -26.26 -18.95
C ASP A 39 21.38 -25.73 -17.90
N GLU A 40 21.88 -25.15 -16.80
CA GLU A 40 21.11 -24.59 -15.70
C GLU A 40 21.06 -23.05 -15.70
N LYS A 41 21.71 -22.40 -16.68
CA LYS A 41 21.66 -20.92 -16.78
C LYS A 41 20.24 -20.44 -17.00
N ARG A 42 19.83 -19.53 -16.11
CA ARG A 42 18.49 -18.93 -16.18
C ARG A 42 18.35 -18.01 -17.38
N VAL A 43 17.13 -17.79 -17.80
CA VAL A 43 16.73 -16.68 -18.66
C VAL A 43 16.19 -15.59 -17.76
N GLU A 44 16.74 -14.38 -17.84
CA GLU A 44 16.22 -13.24 -17.12
C GLU A 44 14.94 -12.76 -17.79
N LEU A 45 13.84 -12.76 -17.06
CA LEU A 45 12.51 -12.47 -17.60
C LEU A 45 11.95 -11.10 -17.19
N HIS A 46 12.62 -10.38 -16.28
CA HIS A 46 12.19 -9.06 -15.81
C HIS A 46 13.39 -8.13 -15.73
N VAL A 47 13.55 -7.28 -16.74
CA VAL A 47 14.69 -6.36 -16.87
C VAL A 47 14.23 -4.99 -17.35
N HIS A 48 14.64 -3.98 -16.61
CA HIS A 48 14.45 -2.59 -16.97
C HIS A 48 15.75 -2.01 -17.51
N SER A 49 15.66 -1.31 -18.62
CA SER A 49 16.74 -0.49 -19.17
C SER A 49 16.62 0.97 -18.71
N ASN A 50 17.58 1.80 -19.10
CA ASN A 50 17.52 3.25 -18.87
C ASN A 50 16.33 3.95 -19.57
N MET A 51 15.51 3.21 -20.34
CA MET A 51 14.24 3.71 -20.87
C MET A 51 13.14 3.72 -19.79
N SER A 52 13.30 2.92 -18.73
CA SER A 52 12.50 3.02 -17.50
C SER A 52 13.05 4.17 -16.64
N THR A 53 12.68 5.40 -17.00
CA THR A 53 13.16 6.64 -16.38
C THR A 53 12.94 6.65 -14.88
N MET A 54 13.96 7.04 -14.12
CA MET A 54 14.01 7.07 -12.65
C MET A 54 14.03 5.71 -11.96
N ASP A 55 14.01 4.60 -12.70
CA ASP A 55 14.06 3.25 -12.17
C ASP A 55 15.38 2.54 -12.50
N ALA A 56 15.81 2.59 -13.76
CA ALA A 56 17.04 1.93 -14.19
C ALA A 56 18.02 2.86 -14.91
N THR A 57 19.31 2.51 -14.84
CA THR A 57 20.41 3.30 -15.40
C THR A 57 21.21 2.57 -16.48
N ASN A 58 21.05 1.25 -16.61
CA ASN A 58 21.83 0.46 -17.56
C ASN A 58 21.31 0.60 -18.97
N SER A 59 22.23 0.76 -19.95
CA SER A 59 21.85 0.70 -21.36
C SER A 59 21.43 -0.73 -21.74
N ILE A 60 20.53 -0.83 -22.71
CA ILE A 60 20.07 -2.12 -23.20
C ILE A 60 21.23 -2.91 -23.83
N SER A 61 22.15 -2.23 -24.52
CA SER A 61 23.34 -2.84 -25.13
C SER A 61 24.25 -3.47 -24.09
N ASP A 62 24.44 -2.84 -22.92
CA ASP A 62 25.26 -3.37 -21.83
C ASP A 62 24.60 -4.59 -21.17
N LEU A 63 23.27 -4.54 -20.93
CA LEU A 63 22.50 -5.63 -20.37
C LEU A 63 22.59 -6.90 -21.24
N VAL A 64 22.35 -6.74 -22.56
CA VAL A 64 22.39 -7.84 -23.52
C VAL A 64 23.82 -8.38 -23.68
N ALA A 65 24.83 -7.49 -23.74
CA ALA A 65 26.21 -7.91 -23.79
C ALA A 65 26.64 -8.69 -22.55
N GLN A 66 26.16 -8.29 -21.37
CA GLN A 66 26.45 -9.01 -20.12
C GLN A 66 25.77 -10.38 -20.10
N ALA A 67 24.51 -10.50 -20.54
CA ALA A 67 23.83 -11.77 -20.69
C ALA A 67 24.62 -12.73 -21.61
N GLY A 68 25.11 -12.22 -22.75
CA GLY A 68 25.94 -12.99 -23.66
C GLY A 68 27.27 -13.44 -23.04
N LYS A 69 27.96 -12.56 -22.29
CA LYS A 69 29.20 -12.91 -21.57
C LYS A 69 28.99 -13.99 -20.52
N TRP A 70 27.80 -14.07 -19.92
CA TRP A 70 27.44 -15.08 -18.95
C TRP A 70 26.92 -16.38 -19.58
N GLY A 71 26.73 -16.42 -20.90
CA GLY A 71 26.24 -17.59 -21.63
C GLY A 71 24.73 -17.78 -21.53
N HIS A 72 23.98 -16.73 -21.17
CA HIS A 72 22.52 -16.79 -21.19
C HIS A 72 21.99 -16.91 -22.63
N LYS A 73 21.02 -17.80 -22.84
CA LYS A 73 20.44 -18.07 -24.17
C LYS A 73 19.46 -16.98 -24.61
N ALA A 74 18.83 -16.31 -23.64
CA ALA A 74 17.85 -15.26 -23.88
C ALA A 74 17.82 -14.27 -22.70
N ILE A 75 17.26 -13.09 -22.96
CA ILE A 75 16.94 -12.07 -21.95
C ILE A 75 15.65 -11.37 -22.37
N ALA A 76 14.74 -11.11 -21.39
CA ALA A 76 13.58 -10.28 -21.62
C ALA A 76 13.93 -8.79 -21.43
N ILE A 77 13.26 -7.94 -22.15
CA ILE A 77 13.28 -6.49 -21.94
C ILE A 77 11.85 -6.08 -21.62
N THR A 78 11.64 -5.57 -20.40
CA THR A 78 10.33 -5.33 -19.81
C THR A 78 10.27 -3.94 -19.19
N ASP A 79 10.62 -2.93 -19.95
CA ASP A 79 10.56 -1.54 -19.48
C ASP A 79 9.14 -1.11 -19.11
N HIS A 80 9.02 -0.15 -18.20
CA HIS A 80 7.75 0.41 -17.76
C HIS A 80 7.02 1.11 -18.92
N GLY A 81 5.82 0.62 -19.21
CA GLY A 81 4.83 1.27 -20.09
C GLY A 81 5.31 1.53 -21.52
N GLY A 82 6.42 0.93 -21.99
CA GLY A 82 6.97 1.29 -23.28
C GLY A 82 7.82 0.23 -23.97
N ALA A 83 8.06 0.46 -25.27
CA ALA A 83 8.83 -0.42 -26.14
C ALA A 83 10.05 0.27 -26.77
N GLN A 84 10.50 1.40 -26.22
CA GLN A 84 11.54 2.25 -26.79
C GLN A 84 12.89 1.53 -26.92
N ALA A 85 13.19 0.60 -26.00
CA ALA A 85 14.43 -0.20 -26.03
C ALA A 85 14.47 -1.28 -27.13
N PHE A 86 13.36 -1.64 -27.76
CA PHE A 86 13.26 -2.81 -28.64
C PHE A 86 14.18 -2.75 -29.87
N PRO A 87 14.31 -1.63 -30.61
CA PRO A 87 15.21 -1.58 -31.75
C PRO A 87 16.68 -1.78 -31.36
N GLU A 88 17.10 -1.17 -30.24
CA GLU A 88 18.45 -1.34 -29.71
C GLU A 88 18.67 -2.77 -29.20
N ALA A 89 17.70 -3.32 -28.45
CA ALA A 89 17.74 -4.69 -27.97
C ALA A 89 17.89 -5.72 -29.11
N HIS A 90 17.14 -5.52 -30.22
CA HIS A 90 17.23 -6.36 -31.39
C HIS A 90 18.65 -6.38 -31.98
N SER A 91 19.23 -5.19 -32.14
CA SER A 91 20.58 -5.04 -32.70
C SER A 91 21.64 -5.63 -31.76
N ALA A 92 21.53 -5.39 -30.46
CA ALA A 92 22.42 -5.92 -29.43
C ALA A 92 22.32 -7.46 -29.34
N GLY A 93 21.10 -8.01 -29.41
CA GLY A 93 20.85 -9.44 -29.39
C GLY A 93 21.51 -10.18 -30.54
N LYS A 94 21.38 -9.64 -31.77
CA LYS A 94 22.10 -10.17 -32.97
C LYS A 94 23.60 -10.17 -32.76
N LYS A 95 24.16 -9.08 -32.24
CA LYS A 95 25.59 -8.94 -32.01
C LYS A 95 26.13 -9.88 -30.94
N ALA A 96 25.37 -10.08 -29.84
CA ALA A 96 25.76 -10.91 -28.71
C ALA A 96 25.38 -12.39 -28.88
N GLY A 97 24.59 -12.77 -29.88
CA GLY A 97 24.06 -14.12 -30.05
C GLY A 97 23.02 -14.50 -28.97
N VAL A 98 22.35 -13.51 -28.39
CA VAL A 98 21.34 -13.68 -27.32
C VAL A 98 19.94 -13.44 -27.89
N LYS A 99 19.01 -14.36 -27.62
CA LYS A 99 17.60 -14.17 -28.01
C LYS A 99 16.97 -13.10 -27.15
N ILE A 100 16.35 -12.10 -27.78
CA ILE A 100 15.58 -11.08 -27.08
C ILE A 100 14.12 -11.54 -26.96
N LEU A 101 13.60 -11.47 -25.73
CA LEU A 101 12.17 -11.61 -25.43
C LEU A 101 11.62 -10.20 -25.21
N TYR A 102 10.67 -9.82 -26.05
CA TYR A 102 10.07 -8.49 -25.99
C TYR A 102 8.85 -8.54 -25.06
N GLY A 103 8.88 -7.70 -24.03
CA GLY A 103 7.82 -7.56 -23.06
C GLY A 103 7.66 -6.12 -22.62
N VAL A 104 6.64 -5.86 -21.86
CA VAL A 104 6.36 -4.55 -21.25
C VAL A 104 5.87 -4.81 -19.84
N GLU A 105 6.36 -4.05 -18.88
CA GLU A 105 5.72 -3.95 -17.58
C GLU A 105 4.57 -2.96 -17.67
N ALA A 106 3.37 -3.48 -17.70
CA ALA A 106 2.16 -2.68 -17.85
C ALA A 106 1.48 -2.46 -16.49
N ASN A 107 1.06 -1.23 -16.24
CA ASN A 107 0.14 -0.96 -15.15
C ASN A 107 -1.26 -1.40 -15.59
N VAL A 108 -1.74 -2.46 -14.99
CA VAL A 108 -3.12 -2.89 -15.19
C VAL A 108 -3.99 -2.15 -14.19
N VAL A 109 -4.88 -1.32 -14.70
CA VAL A 109 -5.93 -0.69 -13.91
C VAL A 109 -7.18 -1.53 -14.12
N ASP A 110 -7.67 -2.13 -13.05
CA ASP A 110 -9.02 -2.65 -13.04
C ASP A 110 -9.96 -1.47 -12.79
N ASP A 111 -10.65 -1.01 -13.84
CA ASP A 111 -11.64 0.07 -13.72
C ASP A 111 -12.89 -0.39 -12.94
N GLY A 112 -12.97 -1.67 -12.61
CA GLY A 112 -14.03 -2.28 -11.83
C GLY A 112 -13.70 -2.37 -10.34
N VAL A 113 -13.16 -1.30 -9.72
CA VAL A 113 -12.99 -1.30 -8.26
C VAL A 113 -14.39 -1.46 -7.62
N PRO A 114 -14.61 -2.52 -6.86
CA PRO A 114 -15.92 -2.76 -6.29
C PRO A 114 -16.25 -1.67 -5.25
N ILE A 115 -17.43 -1.07 -5.40
CA ILE A 115 -17.98 -0.12 -4.42
C ILE A 115 -18.46 -0.89 -3.19
N ALA A 116 -18.85 -2.14 -3.37
CA ALA A 116 -19.32 -3.01 -2.31
C ALA A 116 -18.81 -4.44 -2.48
N TYR A 117 -18.62 -5.13 -1.35
CA TYR A 117 -18.21 -6.54 -1.27
C TYR A 117 -19.24 -7.32 -0.48
N ASN A 118 -19.25 -8.65 -0.63
CA ASN A 118 -20.14 -9.58 0.09
C ASN A 118 -21.62 -9.15 0.02
N ASP A 119 -22.10 -8.85 -1.18
CA ASP A 119 -23.45 -8.33 -1.39
C ASP A 119 -24.52 -9.32 -0.89
N GLU A 120 -25.36 -8.84 0.01
CA GLU A 120 -26.52 -9.53 0.54
C GLU A 120 -27.74 -8.65 0.30
N HIS A 121 -28.43 -8.64 -0.69
CA HIS A 121 -29.67 -7.93 -1.03
C HIS A 121 -30.37 -7.19 0.15
N VAL A 122 -29.61 -6.42 0.93
CA VAL A 122 -30.09 -5.63 2.07
C VAL A 122 -30.50 -4.24 1.57
N SER A 123 -31.66 -3.77 2.03
CA SER A 123 -32.09 -2.41 1.72
C SER A 123 -31.17 -1.37 2.38
N LEU A 124 -30.52 -0.53 1.59
CA LEU A 124 -29.64 0.54 2.09
C LEU A 124 -30.38 1.55 3.00
N ASN A 125 -31.70 1.70 2.82
CA ASN A 125 -32.49 2.63 3.67
C ASN A 125 -32.87 2.04 5.04
N GLU A 126 -32.87 0.71 5.16
CA GLU A 126 -33.29 -0.01 6.38
C GLU A 126 -32.14 -0.77 7.04
N GLY A 127 -30.95 -0.77 6.44
CA GLY A 127 -29.77 -1.42 6.97
C GLY A 127 -29.24 -0.73 8.23
N THR A 128 -28.66 -1.53 9.13
CA THR A 128 -27.81 -1.03 10.22
C THR A 128 -26.39 -0.99 9.71
N TYR A 129 -25.73 0.12 9.87
CA TYR A 129 -24.34 0.33 9.42
C TYR A 129 -23.39 0.33 10.61
N VAL A 130 -22.27 -0.33 10.47
CA VAL A 130 -21.12 -0.16 11.35
C VAL A 130 -20.02 0.49 10.50
N VAL A 131 -19.85 1.78 10.71
CA VAL A 131 -18.83 2.58 10.03
C VAL A 131 -17.59 2.57 10.89
N PHE A 132 -16.47 2.10 10.36
CA PHE A 132 -15.27 1.91 11.14
C PHE A 132 -14.03 2.44 10.43
N ASP A 133 -13.02 2.70 11.21
CA ASP A 133 -11.71 3.17 10.78
C ASP A 133 -10.65 2.57 11.69
N VAL A 134 -9.44 2.35 11.19
CA VAL A 134 -8.31 1.83 11.95
C VAL A 134 -7.11 2.75 11.85
N GLU A 135 -6.47 3.04 12.99
CA GLU A 135 -5.14 3.60 13.02
C GLU A 135 -4.11 2.50 13.26
N THR A 136 -2.98 2.59 12.58
CA THR A 136 -2.01 1.49 12.51
C THR A 136 -0.58 1.99 12.70
N THR A 137 0.35 1.09 12.98
CA THR A 137 1.78 1.41 13.08
C THR A 137 2.44 1.70 11.74
N GLY A 138 1.79 1.33 10.62
CA GLY A 138 2.26 1.52 9.25
C GLY A 138 1.23 1.07 8.22
N LEU A 139 1.65 0.81 6.98
CA LEU A 139 0.74 0.58 5.85
C LEU A 139 0.56 -0.90 5.48
N SER A 140 1.29 -1.81 6.10
CA SER A 140 1.28 -3.22 5.73
C SER A 140 0.49 -4.05 6.73
N ALA A 141 -0.66 -4.57 6.35
CA ALA A 141 -1.46 -5.45 7.20
C ALA A 141 -0.72 -6.72 7.67
N VAL A 142 0.39 -7.10 7.02
CA VAL A 142 1.20 -8.27 7.38
C VAL A 142 2.27 -7.94 8.44
N TYR A 143 2.84 -6.73 8.39
CA TYR A 143 3.98 -6.35 9.23
C TYR A 143 3.63 -5.32 10.30
N ASP A 144 2.54 -4.60 10.13
CA ASP A 144 2.10 -3.54 11.02
C ASP A 144 0.88 -3.97 11.84
N THR A 145 0.60 -3.26 12.92
CA THR A 145 -0.42 -3.62 13.92
C THR A 145 -1.44 -2.48 14.04
N ILE A 146 -2.69 -2.83 14.27
CA ILE A 146 -3.74 -1.87 14.62
C ILE A 146 -3.44 -1.32 16.02
N ILE A 147 -3.52 0.00 16.20
CA ILE A 147 -3.32 0.70 17.48
C ILE A 147 -4.57 1.43 17.98
N GLU A 148 -5.52 1.71 17.09
CA GLU A 148 -6.87 2.17 17.44
C GLU A 148 -7.84 1.51 16.45
N LEU A 149 -8.95 0.97 16.96
CA LEU A 149 -10.07 0.52 16.15
C LEU A 149 -11.30 1.21 16.69
N ALA A 150 -11.89 2.05 15.87
CA ALA A 150 -13.09 2.79 16.25
C ALA A 150 -14.21 2.61 15.24
N ALA A 151 -15.45 2.68 15.72
CA ALA A 151 -16.61 2.55 14.89
C ALA A 151 -17.82 3.30 15.47
N VAL A 152 -18.72 3.69 14.58
CA VAL A 152 -20.05 4.14 14.94
C VAL A 152 -21.08 3.22 14.32
N LYS A 153 -22.06 2.80 15.11
CA LYS A 153 -23.23 2.09 14.61
C LYS A 153 -24.32 3.09 14.27
N MET A 154 -24.81 3.02 13.03
CA MET A 154 -25.76 3.98 12.52
C MET A 154 -27.03 3.29 12.02
N TYR A 155 -28.16 3.94 12.26
CA TYR A 155 -29.46 3.57 11.69
C TYR A 155 -30.20 4.80 11.20
N LYS A 156 -30.64 4.78 9.94
CA LYS A 156 -31.33 5.91 9.30
C LYS A 156 -30.60 7.25 9.43
N GLY A 157 -29.28 7.23 9.32
CA GLY A 157 -28.42 8.41 9.37
C GLY A 157 -28.10 8.95 10.77
N ASN A 158 -28.54 8.28 11.82
CA ASN A 158 -28.24 8.66 13.20
C ASN A 158 -27.29 7.65 13.85
N VAL A 159 -26.30 8.15 14.57
CA VAL A 159 -25.43 7.33 15.42
C VAL A 159 -26.27 6.83 16.60
N ILE A 160 -26.27 5.51 16.81
CA ILE A 160 -27.01 4.84 17.88
C ILE A 160 -26.11 4.20 18.92
N GLU A 161 -24.86 3.88 18.54
CA GLU A 161 -23.85 3.27 19.42
C GLU A 161 -22.46 3.63 18.90
N SER A 162 -21.46 3.67 19.77
CA SER A 162 -20.06 3.93 19.42
C SER A 162 -19.15 2.88 20.04
N PHE A 163 -18.07 2.58 19.33
CA PHE A 163 -17.00 1.68 19.72
C PHE A 163 -15.69 2.42 19.50
N ASP A 164 -14.82 2.50 20.50
CA ASP A 164 -13.53 3.19 20.40
C ASP A 164 -12.55 2.54 21.38
N GLU A 165 -11.57 1.81 20.84
CA GLU A 165 -10.64 1.02 21.63
C GLU A 165 -9.21 1.17 21.13
N PHE A 166 -8.32 1.57 22.04
CA PHE A 166 -6.88 1.49 21.81
C PHE A 166 -6.37 0.07 21.98
N ILE A 167 -5.33 -0.24 21.23
CA ILE A 167 -4.64 -1.53 21.25
C ILE A 167 -3.17 -1.28 21.59
N ASP A 168 -2.64 -2.02 22.57
CA ASP A 168 -1.22 -1.99 22.89
C ASP A 168 -0.43 -2.84 21.87
N PRO A 169 0.40 -2.24 21.02
CA PRO A 169 1.18 -2.99 20.02
C PRO A 169 2.33 -3.80 20.64
N GLY A 170 2.62 -3.63 21.94
CA GLY A 170 3.71 -4.30 22.64
C GLY A 170 5.12 -3.76 22.34
N HIS A 171 5.20 -2.68 21.59
CA HIS A 171 6.47 -1.99 21.26
C HIS A 171 6.24 -0.48 21.14
N PRO A 172 7.29 0.35 21.26
CA PRO A 172 7.16 1.79 21.10
C PRO A 172 6.68 2.17 19.68
N LEU A 173 5.83 3.19 19.62
CA LEU A 173 5.34 3.75 18.36
C LEU A 173 6.46 4.56 17.67
N SER A 174 6.49 4.51 16.36
CA SER A 174 7.40 5.33 15.58
C SER A 174 6.99 6.81 15.67
N ARG A 175 7.98 7.71 15.55
CA ARG A 175 7.68 9.13 15.53
C ARG A 175 6.72 9.51 14.39
N THR A 176 6.87 8.87 13.25
CA THR A 176 5.97 9.07 12.09
C THR A 176 4.53 8.70 12.43
N THR A 177 4.31 7.58 13.13
CA THR A 177 2.99 7.15 13.58
C THR A 177 2.38 8.17 14.53
N ILE A 178 3.15 8.60 15.55
CA ILE A 178 2.71 9.60 16.55
C ILE A 178 2.37 10.94 15.87
N ASP A 179 3.24 11.40 14.96
CA ASP A 179 3.06 12.69 14.27
C ASP A 179 1.84 12.65 13.32
N LEU A 180 1.50 11.47 12.77
CA LEU A 180 0.35 11.29 11.87
C LEU A 180 -0.97 11.14 12.62
N THR A 181 -1.02 10.23 13.60
CA THR A 181 -2.26 9.84 14.27
C THR A 181 -2.54 10.64 15.54
N GLY A 182 -1.50 11.26 16.11
CA GLY A 182 -1.56 11.89 17.43
C GLY A 182 -1.65 10.87 18.60
N ILE A 183 -1.60 9.57 18.31
CA ILE A 183 -1.64 8.51 19.32
C ILE A 183 -0.23 8.35 19.90
N THR A 184 -0.11 8.41 21.22
CA THR A 184 1.16 8.30 21.93
C THR A 184 1.31 6.94 22.61
N ASP A 185 2.55 6.59 22.97
CA ASP A 185 2.84 5.37 23.75
C ASP A 185 2.07 5.31 25.07
N GLU A 186 1.81 6.47 25.69
CA GLU A 186 1.04 6.52 26.92
C GLU A 186 -0.43 6.17 26.74
N MET A 187 -0.99 6.50 25.57
CA MET A 187 -2.39 6.24 25.25
C MET A 187 -2.64 4.74 25.01
N VAL A 188 -1.71 4.05 24.37
CA VAL A 188 -1.85 2.62 24.04
C VAL A 188 -1.34 1.69 25.13
N ARG A 189 -0.45 2.18 25.99
CA ARG A 189 0.17 1.35 27.05
C ARG A 189 -0.86 0.81 28.03
N GLY A 190 -0.93 -0.53 28.13
CA GLY A 190 -1.85 -1.21 29.02
C GLY A 190 -3.30 -1.21 28.55
N SER A 191 -3.55 -0.81 27.31
CA SER A 191 -4.84 -1.02 26.66
C SER A 191 -5.10 -2.51 26.42
N LYS A 192 -6.29 -2.82 25.91
CA LYS A 192 -6.67 -4.20 25.59
C LYS A 192 -5.73 -4.81 24.56
N SER A 193 -5.62 -6.12 24.55
CA SER A 193 -4.91 -6.84 23.49
C SER A 193 -5.66 -6.74 22.17
N GLU A 194 -4.93 -6.86 21.06
CA GLU A 194 -5.52 -6.87 19.72
C GLU A 194 -6.61 -7.95 19.60
N GLU A 195 -6.36 -9.16 20.09
CA GLU A 195 -7.35 -10.25 20.07
C GLU A 195 -8.65 -9.88 20.81
N GLU A 196 -8.53 -9.26 21.98
CA GLU A 196 -9.70 -8.86 22.78
C GLU A 196 -10.53 -7.81 22.06
N VAL A 197 -9.90 -6.77 21.51
CA VAL A 197 -10.58 -5.71 20.75
C VAL A 197 -11.25 -6.28 19.50
N LEU A 198 -10.58 -7.15 18.76
CA LEU A 198 -11.14 -7.78 17.57
C LEU A 198 -12.37 -8.65 17.88
N ARG A 199 -12.37 -9.39 18.98
CA ARG A 199 -13.55 -10.18 19.42
C ARG A 199 -14.72 -9.29 19.84
N LEU A 200 -14.45 -8.18 20.51
CA LEU A 200 -15.46 -7.17 20.82
C LEU A 200 -16.03 -6.53 19.57
N PHE A 201 -15.18 -6.19 18.60
CA PHE A 201 -15.61 -5.60 17.35
C PHE A 201 -16.42 -6.57 16.48
N LEU A 202 -16.06 -7.86 16.47
CA LEU A 202 -16.83 -8.90 15.79
C LEU A 202 -18.28 -8.96 16.32
N GLU A 203 -18.47 -8.89 17.62
CA GLU A 203 -19.80 -8.87 18.21
C GLU A 203 -20.52 -7.54 17.98
N PHE A 204 -19.80 -6.41 18.06
CA PHE A 204 -20.33 -5.08 17.76
C PHE A 204 -20.83 -4.96 16.31
N SER A 205 -20.10 -5.53 15.35
CA SER A 205 -20.39 -5.43 13.92
C SER A 205 -21.36 -6.50 13.39
N LYS A 206 -21.80 -7.41 14.26
CA LYS A 206 -22.69 -8.51 13.88
C LYS A 206 -23.96 -8.01 13.21
N ASP A 207 -24.37 -8.72 12.14
CA ASP A 207 -25.61 -8.45 11.39
C ASP A 207 -25.72 -7.01 10.84
N SER A 208 -24.56 -6.36 10.61
CA SER A 208 -24.49 -4.99 10.13
C SER A 208 -23.74 -4.90 8.80
N ILE A 209 -24.01 -3.84 8.02
CA ILE A 209 -23.23 -3.46 6.85
C ILE A 209 -21.99 -2.72 7.35
N LEU A 210 -20.80 -3.20 7.02
CA LEU A 210 -19.55 -2.50 7.30
C LEU A 210 -19.35 -1.36 6.29
N VAL A 211 -18.85 -0.24 6.77
CA VAL A 211 -18.56 0.92 5.93
C VAL A 211 -17.20 1.48 6.33
N ALA A 212 -16.34 1.76 5.35
CA ALA A 212 -15.09 2.47 5.57
C ALA A 212 -14.76 3.39 4.39
N HIS A 213 -13.82 4.31 4.59
CA HIS A 213 -13.33 5.20 3.54
C HIS A 213 -11.98 4.70 3.01
N ASN A 214 -11.96 4.09 1.83
CA ASN A 214 -10.88 3.24 1.31
C ASN A 214 -10.89 1.87 2.01
N ALA A 215 -12.05 1.24 2.02
CA ALA A 215 -12.35 0.02 2.78
C ALA A 215 -11.37 -1.13 2.58
N ALA A 216 -10.68 -1.18 1.44
CA ALA A 216 -9.65 -2.20 1.19
C ALA A 216 -8.50 -2.14 2.22
N PHE A 217 -8.16 -0.96 2.72
CA PHE A 217 -7.14 -0.78 3.75
C PHE A 217 -7.62 -1.35 5.09
N ASP A 218 -8.75 -0.86 5.59
CA ASP A 218 -9.29 -1.24 6.91
C ASP A 218 -9.66 -2.71 6.97
N MET A 219 -10.34 -3.21 5.93
CA MET A 219 -10.68 -4.63 5.81
C MET A 219 -9.44 -5.52 5.69
N GLY A 220 -8.38 -5.03 5.02
CA GLY A 220 -7.11 -5.73 4.91
C GLY A 220 -6.47 -5.95 6.28
N PHE A 221 -6.41 -4.92 7.12
CA PHE A 221 -5.92 -5.03 8.49
C PHE A 221 -6.84 -5.90 9.35
N LEU A 222 -8.16 -5.67 9.29
CA LEU A 222 -9.14 -6.42 10.07
C LEU A 222 -9.04 -7.93 9.78
N ASN A 223 -9.10 -8.34 8.52
CA ASN A 223 -9.09 -9.75 8.14
C ASN A 223 -7.73 -10.42 8.40
N THR A 224 -6.61 -9.70 8.19
CA THR A 224 -5.29 -10.22 8.53
C THR A 224 -5.16 -10.45 10.03
N SER A 225 -5.64 -9.52 10.85
CA SER A 225 -5.64 -9.65 12.30
C SER A 225 -6.61 -10.74 12.76
N TYR A 226 -7.78 -10.89 12.14
CA TYR A 226 -8.68 -12.01 12.40
C TYR A 226 -8.01 -13.36 12.16
N ALA A 227 -7.35 -13.52 11.01
CA ALA A 227 -6.63 -14.74 10.66
C ALA A 227 -5.52 -15.08 11.68
N LYS A 228 -4.79 -14.06 12.15
CA LYS A 228 -3.73 -14.20 13.18
C LYS A 228 -4.24 -14.84 14.47
N TYR A 229 -5.47 -14.55 14.87
CA TYR A 229 -6.08 -15.04 16.11
C TYR A 229 -7.10 -16.16 15.90
N GLY A 230 -7.19 -16.73 14.70
CA GLY A 230 -8.14 -17.78 14.38
C GLY A 230 -9.61 -17.34 14.45
N ILE A 231 -9.86 -16.04 14.31
CA ILE A 231 -11.21 -15.49 14.17
C ILE A 231 -11.62 -15.65 12.71
N PRO A 232 -12.86 -16.07 12.40
CA PRO A 232 -13.35 -16.14 11.03
C PRO A 232 -13.28 -14.77 10.34
N GLU A 233 -12.97 -14.78 9.06
CA GLU A 233 -13.00 -13.58 8.22
C GLU A 233 -14.38 -12.91 8.26
N ALA A 234 -14.40 -11.57 8.20
CA ALA A 234 -15.65 -10.82 8.17
C ALA A 234 -16.42 -11.12 6.88
N THR A 235 -17.65 -11.63 7.03
CA THR A 235 -18.56 -11.94 5.92
C THR A 235 -19.64 -10.88 5.72
N ASN A 236 -19.61 -9.83 6.51
CA ASN A 236 -20.55 -8.71 6.39
C ASN A 236 -20.51 -8.10 4.98
N PRO A 237 -21.64 -7.59 4.48
CA PRO A 237 -21.61 -6.66 3.36
C PRO A 237 -20.72 -5.45 3.70
N VAL A 238 -19.89 -5.02 2.75
CA VAL A 238 -18.98 -3.88 2.94
C VAL A 238 -19.24 -2.84 1.88
N ILE A 239 -19.27 -1.56 2.26
CA ILE A 239 -19.36 -0.42 1.35
C ILE A 239 -18.12 0.44 1.48
N ASP A 240 -17.46 0.73 0.35
CA ASP A 240 -16.36 1.67 0.26
C ASP A 240 -16.87 3.06 -0.14
N THR A 241 -16.82 4.01 0.80
CA THR A 241 -17.29 5.38 0.54
C THR A 241 -16.38 6.18 -0.38
N LEU A 242 -15.08 5.82 -0.50
CA LEU A 242 -14.16 6.44 -1.44
C LEU A 242 -14.58 6.10 -2.88
N GLU A 243 -14.79 4.81 -3.15
CA GLU A 243 -15.17 4.34 -4.49
C GLU A 243 -16.60 4.78 -4.84
N LEU A 244 -17.50 4.75 -3.87
CA LEU A 244 -18.86 5.28 -4.06
C LEU A 244 -18.84 6.78 -4.40
N ALA A 245 -18.02 7.57 -3.72
CA ALA A 245 -17.87 8.99 -4.02
C ALA A 245 -17.26 9.22 -5.42
N ARG A 246 -16.30 8.41 -5.85
CA ARG A 246 -15.73 8.46 -7.21
C ARG A 246 -16.80 8.20 -8.28
N TYR A 247 -17.66 7.24 -8.02
CA TYR A 247 -18.76 6.90 -8.92
C TYR A 247 -19.82 7.98 -9.00
N LEU A 248 -20.29 8.50 -7.85
CA LEU A 248 -21.36 9.50 -7.80
C LEU A 248 -20.90 10.88 -8.28
N TYR A 249 -19.61 11.24 -8.05
CA TYR A 249 -19.09 12.59 -8.30
C TYR A 249 -17.82 12.58 -9.15
N PRO A 250 -17.84 12.00 -10.36
CA PRO A 250 -16.64 11.86 -11.21
C PRO A 250 -15.97 13.20 -11.57
N GLN A 251 -16.68 14.31 -11.42
CA GLN A 251 -16.16 15.65 -11.67
C GLN A 251 -15.23 16.17 -10.55
N PHE A 252 -15.15 15.49 -9.39
CA PHE A 252 -14.26 15.92 -8.33
C PHE A 252 -12.82 15.48 -8.64
N LYS A 253 -11.85 16.31 -8.19
CA LYS A 253 -10.42 16.02 -8.38
C LYS A 253 -9.77 15.30 -7.19
N ARG A 254 -10.39 15.36 -6.03
CA ARG A 254 -9.89 14.80 -4.77
C ARG A 254 -11.05 14.23 -3.97
N PHE A 255 -10.81 13.05 -3.41
CA PHE A 255 -11.81 12.24 -2.72
C PHE A 255 -11.41 11.85 -1.30
N GLY A 256 -10.31 12.39 -0.74
CA GLY A 256 -9.95 12.14 0.65
C GLY A 256 -11.02 12.61 1.61
N LEU A 257 -11.16 11.93 2.75
CA LEU A 257 -12.23 12.14 3.73
C LEU A 257 -12.41 13.61 4.12
N GLY A 258 -11.32 14.31 4.49
CA GLY A 258 -11.41 15.74 4.86
C GLY A 258 -11.87 16.65 3.72
N VAL A 259 -11.58 16.29 2.45
CA VAL A 259 -12.06 17.07 1.29
C VAL A 259 -13.55 16.86 1.08
N LEU A 260 -14.03 15.62 1.17
CA LEU A 260 -15.44 15.28 1.03
C LEU A 260 -16.26 15.85 2.19
N SER A 261 -15.79 15.69 3.43
CA SER A 261 -16.46 16.26 4.62
C SER A 261 -16.69 17.77 4.46
N LYS A 262 -15.65 18.50 4.04
CA LYS A 262 -15.78 19.93 3.77
C LYS A 262 -16.77 20.25 2.64
N LYS A 263 -16.80 19.44 1.56
CA LYS A 263 -17.70 19.66 0.42
C LYS A 263 -19.16 19.43 0.78
N PHE A 264 -19.43 18.44 1.61
CA PHE A 264 -20.79 18.05 2.01
C PHE A 264 -21.23 18.66 3.35
N GLY A 265 -20.39 19.51 3.98
CA GLY A 265 -20.73 20.16 5.24
C GLY A 265 -20.77 19.21 6.44
N VAL A 266 -20.07 18.09 6.35
CA VAL A 266 -19.91 17.13 7.44
C VAL A 266 -18.79 17.62 8.36
N SER A 267 -19.05 17.63 9.69
CA SER A 267 -18.03 17.98 10.69
C SER A 267 -16.95 16.88 10.75
N LEU A 268 -15.70 17.30 10.83
CA LEU A 268 -14.55 16.43 11.06
C LEU A 268 -13.62 17.18 12.03
N GLU A 269 -13.78 16.91 13.33
CA GLU A 269 -13.16 17.71 14.40
C GLU A 269 -11.66 17.43 14.55
N GLN A 270 -11.28 16.16 14.48
CA GLN A 270 -9.88 15.71 14.59
C GLN A 270 -9.61 14.63 13.54
N HIS A 271 -9.05 15.03 12.41
CA HIS A 271 -8.63 14.09 11.37
C HIS A 271 -7.45 13.23 11.87
N HIS A 272 -7.43 11.95 11.50
CA HIS A 272 -6.51 10.91 11.99
C HIS A 272 -6.72 10.51 13.47
N ARG A 273 -7.95 10.55 13.91
CA ARG A 273 -8.44 9.84 15.08
C ARG A 273 -9.64 9.02 14.61
N ALA A 274 -9.50 7.70 14.69
CA ALA A 274 -10.39 6.74 14.06
C ALA A 274 -11.88 6.98 14.35
N ILE A 275 -12.25 7.41 15.57
CA ILE A 275 -13.65 7.65 15.93
C ILE A 275 -14.27 8.83 15.16
N TYR A 276 -13.53 9.92 14.94
CA TYR A 276 -14.01 11.08 14.20
C TYR A 276 -14.05 10.82 12.69
N ASP A 277 -13.07 10.05 12.19
CA ASP A 277 -13.02 9.64 10.79
C ASP A 277 -14.16 8.65 10.47
N ALA A 278 -14.47 7.70 11.37
CA ALA A 278 -15.62 6.81 11.27
C ALA A 278 -16.95 7.56 11.28
N GLU A 279 -17.15 8.51 12.19
CA GLU A 279 -18.39 9.32 12.27
C GLU A 279 -18.59 10.16 11.02
N ALA A 280 -17.55 10.86 10.56
CA ALA A 280 -17.61 11.66 9.34
C ALA A 280 -17.87 10.78 8.10
N THR A 281 -17.22 9.62 8.01
CA THR A 281 -17.47 8.63 6.95
C THR A 281 -18.92 8.16 6.97
N GLY A 282 -19.49 7.92 8.15
CA GLY A 282 -20.88 7.51 8.30
C GLY A 282 -21.88 8.53 7.81
N HIS A 283 -21.67 9.80 8.15
CA HIS A 283 -22.50 10.87 7.65
C HIS A 283 -22.40 11.04 6.12
N LEU A 284 -21.19 10.91 5.56
CA LEU A 284 -21.00 10.92 4.10
C LEU A 284 -21.70 9.71 3.45
N ALA A 285 -21.52 8.51 4.00
CA ALA A 285 -22.20 7.31 3.50
C ALA A 285 -23.70 7.47 3.45
N TRP A 286 -24.30 8.06 4.51
CA TRP A 286 -25.74 8.32 4.52
C TRP A 286 -26.18 9.34 3.49
N ILE A 287 -25.39 10.38 3.22
CA ILE A 287 -25.65 11.33 2.13
C ILE A 287 -25.63 10.57 0.79
N PHE A 288 -24.62 9.75 0.55
CA PHE A 288 -24.48 9.01 -0.70
C PHE A 288 -25.58 7.96 -0.93
N VAL A 289 -26.09 7.34 0.13
CA VAL A 289 -27.24 6.42 0.05
C VAL A 289 -28.54 7.14 -0.38
N LYS A 290 -28.63 8.45 -0.20
CA LYS A 290 -29.81 9.25 -0.58
C LYS A 290 -29.76 9.81 -2.00
N GLU A 291 -28.59 9.80 -2.62
CA GLU A 291 -28.39 10.19 -4.03
C GLU A 291 -28.81 9.07 -5.00
#